data_bf2b120970e75cc4b4deca917d06e8e6
#
_entry.id   bf2b120970e75cc4b4deca917d06e8e6
#
_cell.length_a   1.000
_cell.length_b   1.000
_cell.length_c   1.000
_cell.angle_alpha   90.00
_cell.angle_beta   90.00
_cell.angle_gamma   90.00
#
_symmetry.space_group_name_H-M   'P 1'
#
loop_
_entity.id
_entity.type
_entity.pdbx_description
1 polymer ?
#
loop_
_entity_poly.entity_id
_entity_poly.type
_entity_poly.pdbx_seq_one_letter_code
_entity_poly.pdbx_strand_id
1 'polypeptide(L)'
;MKKTIIFAILAAAILLLGGITYAQHIEDVINAGAKAEYVGSERCAGCHDKIYNSWLTTLHPYKIRHVNENTVVGDFMKNNTFTVKNVKGLPGITEYTTKMTTKDGKYFITTIGEDGKEHTYPLKYVLGGVWKQRYITEFPNGGLHVLPIQWNVDTRTWADYHGLAKRKPGDKAYWSNPARPWQLKCGSCHTTGLKINYDAKTNKFNTTWADSGAACEACHGPGSLHIAARGDAKTTTIINPAKIPDARRAAQVCGQCHNRGESIAEAVKVPGGPKHYGYAGGAAGYLPGKTLYNYYVEKPGEWPDGSPKQHHQQYNDWKKSKHAAHGVNCWDCHAVHGKGAISKHSLREGGDKLCLSCHQISNELMHSIHGSNNCVGCHMPRTAKNAVQTGDAAYDIANHRFKVVSPAESIKHGGIAKQPNSCNGCHYHEKDKPEDMLKAIETIRNKKRETLGLEKRNIPTAAEKK
;
A
#
# COMPACT_ATOMS: atom_id res chain seq x y z
N MET A 1 -46.10 27.83 -17.40
CA MET A 1 -44.84 28.27 -16.77
C MET A 1 -44.86 28.21 -15.24
N LYS A 2 -45.80 28.88 -14.52
CA LYS A 2 -45.80 28.88 -13.01
C LYS A 2 -45.90 27.49 -12.39
N LYS A 3 -46.75 26.56 -12.92
CA LYS A 3 -46.89 25.19 -12.39
C LYS A 3 -45.62 24.35 -12.60
N THR A 4 -44.94 24.51 -13.72
CA THR A 4 -43.69 23.77 -14.02
C THR A 4 -42.54 24.21 -13.11
N ILE A 5 -42.48 25.50 -12.77
CA ILE A 5 -41.45 26.04 -11.86
C ILE A 5 -41.70 25.55 -10.44
N ILE A 6 -42.97 25.50 -9.97
CA ILE A 6 -43.32 24.98 -8.63
C ILE A 6 -42.97 23.50 -8.52
N PHE A 7 -43.26 22.68 -9.55
CA PHE A 7 -42.85 21.27 -9.56
C PHE A 7 -41.31 21.06 -9.54
N ALA A 8 -40.56 21.88 -10.27
CA ALA A 8 -39.09 21.83 -10.26
C ALA A 8 -38.53 22.24 -8.88
N ILE A 9 -39.07 23.23 -8.23
CA ILE A 9 -38.63 23.65 -6.88
C ILE A 9 -38.98 22.59 -5.84
N LEU A 10 -40.17 21.97 -5.91
CA LEU A 10 -40.57 20.89 -5.02
C LEU A 10 -39.68 19.65 -5.21
N ALA A 11 -39.39 19.26 -6.46
CA ALA A 11 -38.49 18.15 -6.76
C ALA A 11 -37.07 18.43 -6.25
N ALA A 12 -36.54 19.62 -6.45
CA ALA A 12 -35.26 20.06 -5.92
C ALA A 12 -35.21 20.05 -4.39
N ALA A 13 -36.29 20.50 -3.73
CA ALA A 13 -36.39 20.50 -2.26
C ALA A 13 -36.47 19.07 -1.70
N ILE A 14 -37.18 18.15 -2.35
CA ILE A 14 -37.25 16.74 -1.96
C ILE A 14 -35.89 16.07 -2.12
N LEU A 15 -35.15 16.35 -3.22
CA LEU A 15 -33.81 15.85 -3.43
C LEU A 15 -32.81 16.38 -2.41
N LEU A 16 -32.90 17.65 -2.06
CA LEU A 16 -32.10 18.30 -1.00
C LEU A 16 -32.37 17.69 0.37
N LEU A 17 -33.66 17.56 0.75
CA LEU A 17 -34.05 16.93 2.00
C LEU A 17 -33.66 15.48 2.07
N GLY A 18 -33.82 14.70 0.99
CA GLY A 18 -33.35 13.32 0.88
C GLY A 18 -31.84 13.19 1.01
N GLY A 19 -31.09 14.11 0.40
CA GLY A 19 -29.62 14.16 0.53
C GLY A 19 -29.15 14.47 1.96
N ILE A 20 -29.80 15.41 2.63
CA ILE A 20 -29.49 15.79 4.03
C ILE A 20 -29.80 14.62 4.98
N THR A 21 -30.93 13.95 4.84
CA THR A 21 -31.32 12.82 5.69
C THR A 21 -30.37 11.62 5.47
N TYR A 22 -29.92 11.38 4.25
CA TYR A 22 -28.97 10.31 3.94
C TYR A 22 -27.58 10.61 4.50
N ALA A 23 -27.09 11.84 4.37
CA ALA A 23 -25.82 12.25 4.95
C ALA A 23 -25.84 12.13 6.49
N GLN A 24 -26.93 12.54 7.15
CA GLN A 24 -27.10 12.39 8.59
C GLN A 24 -27.09 10.90 8.99
N HIS A 25 -27.77 10.05 8.26
CA HIS A 25 -27.76 8.61 8.49
C HIS A 25 -26.35 8.02 8.47
N ILE A 26 -25.49 8.41 7.52
CA ILE A 26 -24.09 7.95 7.47
C ILE A 26 -23.29 8.42 8.70
N GLU A 27 -23.47 9.67 9.13
CA GLU A 27 -22.80 10.17 10.34
C GLU A 27 -23.27 9.42 11.61
N ASP A 28 -24.55 9.07 11.70
CA ASP A 28 -25.09 8.29 12.82
C ASP A 28 -24.48 6.88 12.86
N VAL A 29 -24.32 6.23 11.70
CA VAL A 29 -23.62 4.91 11.59
C VAL A 29 -22.15 5.03 12.05
N ILE A 30 -21.45 6.08 11.62
CA ILE A 30 -20.04 6.30 12.01
C ILE A 30 -19.95 6.56 13.53
N ASN A 31 -20.89 7.33 14.10
CA ASN A 31 -20.93 7.61 15.53
C ASN A 31 -21.30 6.38 16.36
N ALA A 32 -22.16 5.50 15.86
CA ALA A 32 -22.41 4.20 16.45
C ALA A 32 -21.13 3.35 16.48
N GLY A 33 -20.38 3.31 15.38
CA GLY A 33 -19.10 2.63 15.31
C GLY A 33 -18.08 3.10 16.35
N ALA A 34 -18.11 4.38 16.74
CA ALA A 34 -17.23 4.92 17.77
C ALA A 34 -17.50 4.34 19.18
N LYS A 35 -18.68 3.75 19.41
CA LYS A 35 -19.09 3.12 20.67
C LYS A 35 -18.99 1.61 20.64
N ALA A 36 -18.65 1.04 19.49
CA ALA A 36 -18.55 -0.40 19.28
C ALA A 36 -17.14 -0.91 19.58
N GLU A 37 -17.03 -2.20 19.83
CA GLU A 37 -15.78 -2.92 20.03
C GLU A 37 -15.47 -3.81 18.84
N TYR A 38 -14.18 -4.06 18.60
CA TYR A 38 -13.71 -5.03 17.62
C TYR A 38 -13.98 -6.44 18.13
N VAL A 39 -14.55 -7.29 17.28
CA VAL A 39 -14.99 -8.64 17.62
C VAL A 39 -14.26 -9.76 16.87
N GLY A 40 -13.53 -9.39 15.82
CA GLY A 40 -12.82 -10.33 14.95
C GLY A 40 -13.68 -10.89 13.82
N SER A 41 -13.02 -11.18 12.69
CA SER A 41 -13.68 -11.61 11.45
C SER A 41 -14.39 -12.95 11.52
N GLU A 42 -13.95 -13.85 12.41
CA GLU A 42 -14.64 -15.13 12.65
C GLU A 42 -16.07 -14.94 13.15
N ARG A 43 -16.33 -13.87 13.90
CA ARG A 43 -17.70 -13.52 14.32
C ARG A 43 -18.57 -13.06 13.15
N CYS A 44 -17.96 -12.48 12.12
CA CYS A 44 -18.67 -12.09 10.90
C CYS A 44 -19.01 -13.31 10.05
N ALA A 45 -18.14 -14.32 10.02
CA ALA A 45 -18.33 -15.56 9.26
C ALA A 45 -19.65 -16.27 9.57
N GLY A 46 -20.13 -16.19 10.81
CA GLY A 46 -21.38 -16.83 11.22
C GLY A 46 -22.63 -16.38 10.43
N CYS A 47 -22.60 -15.18 9.83
CA CYS A 47 -23.68 -14.65 8.97
C CYS A 47 -23.22 -14.32 7.54
N HIS A 48 -21.93 -14.11 7.33
CA HIS A 48 -21.34 -13.68 6.06
C HIS A 48 -20.31 -14.73 5.54
N ASP A 49 -20.59 -16.01 5.68
CA ASP A 49 -19.70 -17.15 5.35
C ASP A 49 -19.12 -17.07 3.94
N LYS A 50 -19.92 -16.75 2.93
CA LYS A 50 -19.48 -16.64 1.52
C LYS A 50 -18.49 -15.50 1.33
N ILE A 51 -18.75 -14.34 1.95
CA ILE A 51 -17.87 -13.17 1.86
C ILE A 51 -16.59 -13.43 2.64
N TYR A 52 -16.69 -14.03 3.82
CA TYR A 52 -15.54 -14.40 4.65
C TYR A 52 -14.60 -15.36 3.91
N ASN A 53 -15.13 -16.45 3.35
CA ASN A 53 -14.35 -17.45 2.61
C ASN A 53 -13.72 -16.83 1.34
N SER A 54 -14.44 -15.94 0.66
CA SER A 54 -13.88 -15.22 -0.49
C SER A 54 -12.78 -14.25 -0.06
N TRP A 55 -12.93 -13.50 1.05
CA TRP A 55 -11.92 -12.61 1.59
C TRP A 55 -10.63 -13.35 1.97
N LEU A 56 -10.71 -14.58 2.48
CA LEU A 56 -9.56 -15.43 2.73
C LEU A 56 -8.72 -15.72 1.49
N THR A 57 -9.24 -15.51 0.28
CA THR A 57 -8.48 -15.62 -0.97
C THR A 57 -7.74 -14.34 -1.37
N THR A 58 -7.89 -13.26 -0.59
CA THR A 58 -7.12 -12.02 -0.76
C THR A 58 -5.80 -12.09 0.02
N LEU A 59 -4.92 -11.10 -0.19
CA LEU A 59 -3.67 -10.98 0.58
C LEU A 59 -3.85 -10.19 1.89
N HIS A 60 -5.02 -9.64 2.15
CA HIS A 60 -5.30 -8.82 3.32
C HIS A 60 -5.14 -9.57 4.65
N PRO A 61 -5.65 -10.81 4.84
CA PRO A 61 -5.51 -11.54 6.10
C PRO A 61 -4.07 -12.00 6.39
N TYR A 62 -3.20 -12.07 5.37
CA TYR A 62 -1.87 -12.68 5.48
C TYR A 62 -0.73 -11.66 5.70
N LYS A 63 -1.05 -10.47 6.24
CA LYS A 63 -0.03 -9.42 6.46
C LYS A 63 0.95 -9.75 7.58
N ILE A 64 0.48 -10.42 8.64
CA ILE A 64 1.30 -10.95 9.74
C ILE A 64 0.79 -12.34 10.13
N ARG A 65 1.69 -13.28 10.35
CA ARG A 65 1.34 -14.67 10.73
C ARG A 65 2.38 -15.22 11.71
N HIS A 66 1.96 -16.12 12.59
CA HIS A 66 2.91 -16.88 13.41
C HIS A 66 3.89 -17.66 12.54
N VAL A 67 5.13 -17.75 13.01
CA VAL A 67 6.18 -18.50 12.33
C VAL A 67 5.92 -20.00 12.47
N ASN A 68 5.84 -20.70 11.35
CA ASN A 68 5.82 -22.15 11.25
C ASN A 68 6.24 -22.58 9.82
N GLU A 69 6.31 -23.87 9.55
CA GLU A 69 6.70 -24.44 8.26
C GLU A 69 5.80 -24.02 7.08
N ASN A 70 4.51 -23.75 7.33
CA ASN A 70 3.54 -23.33 6.31
C ASN A 70 3.57 -21.82 6.04
N THR A 71 4.20 -21.03 6.91
CA THR A 71 4.20 -19.57 6.83
C THR A 71 5.54 -18.97 6.43
N VAL A 72 6.64 -19.68 6.67
CA VAL A 72 7.99 -19.26 6.27
C VAL A 72 8.22 -19.61 4.79
N VAL A 73 8.59 -18.61 3.99
CA VAL A 73 8.93 -18.79 2.55
C VAL A 73 10.40 -18.56 2.26
N GLY A 74 11.16 -17.96 3.18
CA GLY A 74 12.60 -17.79 3.06
C GLY A 74 13.34 -19.12 3.19
N ASP A 75 14.50 -19.22 2.57
CA ASP A 75 15.33 -20.43 2.65
C ASP A 75 16.21 -20.41 3.91
N PHE A 76 15.83 -21.20 4.90
CA PHE A 76 16.58 -21.39 6.17
C PHE A 76 17.50 -22.59 6.15
N MET A 77 17.62 -23.30 5.03
CA MET A 77 18.35 -24.56 4.93
C MET A 77 19.58 -24.50 4.03
N LYS A 78 19.41 -24.05 2.78
CA LYS A 78 20.45 -24.08 1.74
C LYS A 78 21.04 -22.70 1.47
N ASN A 79 20.21 -21.74 1.09
CA ASN A 79 20.59 -20.35 0.89
C ASN A 79 20.27 -19.57 2.17
N ASN A 80 20.97 -19.87 3.26
CA ASN A 80 20.62 -19.45 4.61
C ASN A 80 21.62 -18.47 5.25
N THR A 81 22.35 -17.74 4.41
CA THR A 81 23.28 -16.70 4.84
C THR A 81 23.12 -15.44 4.01
N PHE A 82 23.41 -14.29 4.61
CA PHE A 82 23.42 -13.00 3.93
C PHE A 82 24.56 -12.13 4.47
N THR A 83 25.52 -11.79 3.62
CA THR A 83 26.63 -10.91 3.99
C THR A 83 26.23 -9.44 3.81
N VAL A 84 26.18 -8.73 4.91
CA VAL A 84 25.94 -7.27 4.96
C VAL A 84 27.29 -6.58 4.72
N LYS A 85 27.39 -5.83 3.62
CA LYS A 85 28.59 -5.08 3.24
C LYS A 85 28.42 -3.58 3.48
N ASN A 86 29.54 -2.86 3.57
CA ASN A 86 29.58 -1.42 3.78
C ASN A 86 28.87 -1.00 5.09
N VAL A 87 29.14 -1.73 6.16
CA VAL A 87 28.63 -1.46 7.50
C VAL A 87 29.26 -0.18 8.03
N LYS A 88 28.45 0.68 8.64
CA LYS A 88 28.90 1.94 9.21
C LYS A 88 28.78 1.90 10.73
N GLY A 89 29.82 2.35 11.41
CA GLY A 89 29.77 2.59 12.86
C GLY A 89 29.91 1.37 13.77
N LEU A 90 30.39 0.24 13.24
CA LEU A 90 30.91 -0.86 14.04
C LEU A 90 32.45 -0.83 13.94
N PRO A 91 33.19 -0.50 15.03
CA PRO A 91 34.64 -0.38 14.99
C PRO A 91 35.28 -1.67 14.49
N GLY A 92 36.11 -1.57 13.43
CA GLY A 92 36.83 -2.71 12.85
C GLY A 92 35.97 -3.67 12.00
N ILE A 93 34.64 -3.45 11.87
CA ILE A 93 33.75 -4.31 11.09
C ILE A 93 33.22 -3.55 9.88
N THR A 94 33.67 -3.93 8.69
CA THR A 94 33.17 -3.41 7.39
C THR A 94 32.11 -4.30 6.76
N GLU A 95 32.05 -5.58 7.17
CA GLU A 95 31.03 -6.54 6.77
C GLU A 95 30.80 -7.58 7.88
N TYR A 96 29.60 -8.17 7.88
CA TYR A 96 29.27 -9.32 8.73
C TYR A 96 28.23 -10.20 8.04
N THR A 97 28.16 -11.47 8.46
CA THR A 97 27.21 -12.43 7.89
C THR A 97 26.07 -12.71 8.85
N THR A 98 24.85 -12.43 8.40
CA THR A 98 23.61 -12.86 9.06
C THR A 98 23.31 -14.32 8.66
N LYS A 99 22.93 -15.15 9.61
CA LYS A 99 22.62 -16.58 9.41
C LYS A 99 21.17 -16.88 9.75
N MET A 100 20.51 -17.65 8.93
CA MET A 100 19.13 -18.12 9.10
C MET A 100 19.16 -19.62 9.40
N THR A 101 18.65 -20.03 10.55
CA THR A 101 18.75 -21.42 11.03
C THR A 101 17.43 -21.95 11.55
N THR A 102 17.28 -23.27 11.55
CA THR A 102 16.16 -23.97 12.18
C THR A 102 16.67 -24.95 13.23
N LYS A 103 15.95 -25.06 14.34
CA LYS A 103 16.21 -26.04 15.38
C LYS A 103 14.88 -26.42 16.04
N ASP A 104 14.60 -27.71 16.16
CA ASP A 104 13.39 -28.25 16.81
C ASP A 104 12.08 -27.59 16.31
N GLY A 105 11.95 -27.42 14.97
CA GLY A 105 10.79 -26.78 14.34
C GLY A 105 10.71 -25.25 14.54
N LYS A 106 11.66 -24.64 15.22
CA LYS A 106 11.74 -23.19 15.44
C LYS A 106 12.74 -22.57 14.49
N TYR A 107 12.49 -21.29 14.18
CA TYR A 107 13.28 -20.50 13.21
C TYR A 107 14.03 -19.39 13.95
N PHE A 108 15.27 -19.17 13.55
CA PHE A 108 16.17 -18.20 14.18
C PHE A 108 16.92 -17.39 13.12
N ILE A 109 17.24 -16.14 13.45
CA ILE A 109 18.16 -15.30 12.69
C ILE A 109 19.25 -14.82 13.63
N THR A 110 20.50 -15.10 13.26
CA THR A 110 21.68 -14.62 13.96
C THR A 110 22.21 -13.38 13.25
N THR A 111 22.30 -12.25 13.94
CA THR A 111 22.75 -10.96 13.39
C THR A 111 23.26 -10.03 14.52
N ILE A 112 23.81 -8.87 14.14
CA ILE A 112 24.33 -7.91 15.11
C ILE A 112 23.18 -7.19 15.83
N GLY A 113 23.26 -7.16 17.16
CA GLY A 113 22.32 -6.50 18.07
C GLY A 113 22.68 -5.05 18.40
N GLU A 114 21.94 -4.44 19.34
CA GLU A 114 22.10 -3.05 19.77
C GLU A 114 23.46 -2.80 20.47
N ASP A 115 24.03 -3.84 21.08
CA ASP A 115 25.35 -3.81 21.75
C ASP A 115 26.53 -3.99 20.77
N GLY A 116 26.25 -4.11 19.46
CA GLY A 116 27.24 -4.34 18.42
C GLY A 116 27.79 -5.78 18.36
N LYS A 117 27.20 -6.72 19.11
CA LYS A 117 27.59 -8.13 19.14
C LYS A 117 26.61 -8.99 18.37
N GLU A 118 27.07 -10.18 17.97
CA GLU A 118 26.23 -11.19 17.33
C GLU A 118 25.29 -11.83 18.34
N HIS A 119 24.00 -11.89 18.02
CA HIS A 119 22.97 -12.55 18.80
C HIS A 119 22.07 -13.40 17.91
N THR A 120 21.53 -14.47 18.45
CA THR A 120 20.54 -15.33 17.81
C THR A 120 19.13 -15.01 18.32
N TYR A 121 18.28 -14.55 17.41
CA TYR A 121 16.92 -14.10 17.70
C TYR A 121 15.90 -15.15 17.26
N PRO A 122 15.06 -15.68 18.16
CA PRO A 122 13.94 -16.52 17.78
C PRO A 122 12.90 -15.72 17.02
N LEU A 123 12.32 -16.30 15.99
CA LEU A 123 11.29 -15.65 15.20
C LEU A 123 9.90 -15.91 15.78
N LYS A 124 9.12 -14.85 15.94
CA LYS A 124 7.73 -14.92 16.41
C LYS A 124 6.72 -14.81 15.29
N TYR A 125 6.95 -13.89 14.35
CA TYR A 125 6.05 -13.64 13.23
C TYR A 125 6.80 -13.48 11.90
N VAL A 126 6.08 -13.77 10.81
CA VAL A 126 6.45 -13.39 9.44
C VAL A 126 5.52 -12.28 8.94
N LEU A 127 6.06 -11.39 8.11
CA LEU A 127 5.33 -10.31 7.43
C LEU A 127 5.33 -10.56 5.93
N GLY A 128 4.15 -10.64 5.33
CA GLY A 128 4.00 -10.88 3.89
C GLY A 128 4.38 -12.29 3.46
N GLY A 129 4.91 -12.45 2.24
CA GLY A 129 5.32 -13.75 1.69
C GLY A 129 4.94 -13.96 0.22
N VAL A 130 4.45 -12.92 -0.49
CA VAL A 130 4.11 -12.99 -1.92
C VAL A 130 5.16 -12.32 -2.79
N TRP A 131 5.65 -11.14 -2.42
CA TRP A 131 6.76 -10.46 -3.10
C TRP A 131 8.05 -10.53 -2.30
N LYS A 132 7.89 -10.36 -1.00
CA LYS A 132 8.96 -10.43 0.00
C LYS A 132 8.40 -10.90 1.31
N GLN A 133 9.27 -11.46 2.16
CA GLN A 133 8.96 -11.81 3.52
C GLN A 133 9.97 -11.20 4.46
N ARG A 134 9.48 -10.66 5.58
CA ARG A 134 10.27 -10.16 6.71
C ARG A 134 9.95 -10.93 7.95
N TYR A 135 10.82 -10.83 8.94
CA TYR A 135 10.77 -11.63 10.14
C TYR A 135 10.76 -10.73 11.36
N ILE A 136 9.97 -11.09 12.35
CA ILE A 136 9.83 -10.36 13.61
C ILE A 136 10.30 -11.27 14.75
N THR A 137 11.15 -10.69 15.62
CA THR A 137 11.46 -11.20 16.94
C THR A 137 10.77 -10.37 18.01
N GLU A 138 10.56 -10.96 19.18
CA GLU A 138 10.03 -10.29 20.38
C GLU A 138 11.15 -10.09 21.40
N PHE A 139 11.26 -8.88 21.90
CA PHE A 139 12.18 -8.54 22.97
C PHE A 139 11.53 -8.78 24.35
N PRO A 140 12.33 -8.88 25.44
CA PRO A 140 11.83 -9.20 26.79
C PRO A 140 10.76 -8.25 27.32
N ASN A 141 10.71 -7.02 26.79
CA ASN A 141 9.67 -6.04 27.13
C ASN A 141 8.39 -6.16 26.29
N GLY A 142 8.25 -7.20 25.44
CA GLY A 142 7.12 -7.38 24.52
C GLY A 142 7.22 -6.50 23.26
N GLY A 143 8.32 -5.75 23.07
CA GLY A 143 8.59 -4.99 21.85
C GLY A 143 8.86 -5.92 20.68
N LEU A 144 8.06 -5.80 19.61
CA LEU A 144 8.22 -6.57 18.38
C LEU A 144 9.13 -5.82 17.43
N HIS A 145 10.22 -6.44 16.97
CA HIS A 145 11.19 -5.81 16.10
C HIS A 145 11.35 -6.57 14.79
N VAL A 146 11.31 -5.83 13.67
CA VAL A 146 11.58 -6.40 12.34
C VAL A 146 13.08 -6.53 12.18
N LEU A 147 13.55 -7.75 11.95
CA LEU A 147 14.95 -8.06 11.69
C LEU A 147 15.44 -7.38 10.39
N PRO A 148 16.75 -7.06 10.28
CA PRO A 148 17.26 -6.15 9.25
C PRO A 148 17.38 -6.76 7.86
N ILE A 149 16.90 -7.96 7.64
CA ILE A 149 16.92 -8.65 6.35
C ILE A 149 15.53 -9.05 5.89
N GLN A 150 15.39 -9.29 4.60
CA GLN A 150 14.16 -9.80 3.98
C GLN A 150 14.48 -10.86 2.95
N TRP A 151 13.56 -11.77 2.72
CA TRP A 151 13.56 -12.70 1.59
C TRP A 151 12.77 -12.11 0.44
N ASN A 152 13.37 -12.02 -0.75
CA ASN A 152 12.69 -11.65 -1.98
C ASN A 152 12.21 -12.91 -2.69
N VAL A 153 10.91 -13.03 -2.88
CA VAL A 153 10.28 -14.28 -3.33
C VAL A 153 10.60 -14.58 -4.79
N ASP A 154 10.48 -13.59 -5.67
CA ASP A 154 10.67 -13.79 -7.10
C ASP A 154 12.14 -14.12 -7.46
N THR A 155 13.11 -13.49 -6.80
CA THR A 155 14.54 -13.71 -7.02
C THR A 155 15.10 -14.84 -6.16
N ARG A 156 14.37 -15.32 -5.16
CA ARG A 156 14.83 -16.31 -4.17
C ARG A 156 16.15 -15.92 -3.51
N THR A 157 16.26 -14.66 -3.10
CA THR A 157 17.48 -14.12 -2.48
C THR A 157 17.17 -13.37 -1.20
N TRP A 158 18.11 -13.40 -0.27
CA TRP A 158 18.13 -12.50 0.89
C TRP A 158 18.57 -11.10 0.46
N ALA A 159 18.04 -10.11 1.12
CA ALA A 159 18.38 -8.72 0.89
C ALA A 159 18.31 -7.90 2.18
N ASP A 160 19.04 -6.80 2.20
CA ASP A 160 18.97 -5.81 3.28
C ASP A 160 17.60 -5.12 3.31
N TYR A 161 17.01 -5.05 4.48
CA TYR A 161 15.77 -4.33 4.70
C TYR A 161 16.04 -2.84 4.91
N HIS A 162 15.88 -2.03 3.88
CA HIS A 162 16.00 -0.56 3.91
C HIS A 162 17.33 -0.01 4.45
N GLY A 163 18.41 -0.73 4.30
CA GLY A 163 19.71 -0.34 4.83
C GLY A 163 19.83 -0.43 6.35
N LEU A 164 18.89 -1.08 7.02
CA LEU A 164 18.87 -1.17 8.48
C LEU A 164 20.05 -1.98 9.03
N ALA A 165 20.48 -3.01 8.31
CA ALA A 165 21.63 -3.83 8.67
C ALA A 165 22.96 -3.06 8.59
N LYS A 166 23.03 -1.99 7.79
CA LYS A 166 24.24 -1.19 7.56
C LYS A 166 24.40 -0.02 8.53
N ARG A 167 23.39 0.26 9.34
CA ARG A 167 23.41 1.36 10.32
C ARG A 167 24.18 0.94 11.56
N LYS A 168 24.64 1.91 12.33
CA LYS A 168 25.32 1.61 13.59
C LYS A 168 24.31 1.39 14.73
N PRO A 169 24.61 0.50 15.69
CA PRO A 169 23.90 0.44 16.95
C PRO A 169 23.79 1.82 17.61
N GLY A 170 22.68 2.10 18.29
CA GLY A 170 22.38 3.41 18.88
C GLY A 170 21.73 4.42 17.92
N ASP A 171 21.81 4.24 16.60
CA ASP A 171 21.07 5.10 15.67
C ASP A 171 19.55 4.91 15.84
N LYS A 172 18.79 6.01 15.85
CA LYS A 172 17.32 5.97 15.91
C LYS A 172 16.69 5.12 14.81
N ALA A 173 17.41 4.89 13.73
CA ALA A 173 17.00 4.06 12.61
C ALA A 173 17.61 2.65 12.64
N TYR A 174 18.39 2.28 13.65
CA TYR A 174 18.89 0.92 13.80
C TYR A 174 17.75 -0.06 14.04
N TRP A 175 17.84 -1.30 13.50
CA TRP A 175 16.73 -2.24 13.48
C TRP A 175 16.21 -2.61 14.87
N SER A 176 17.09 -2.76 15.87
CA SER A 176 16.76 -3.14 17.25
C SER A 176 16.58 -1.94 18.20
N ASN A 177 16.69 -0.69 17.69
CA ASN A 177 16.52 0.49 18.53
C ASN A 177 15.17 0.45 19.29
N PRO A 178 15.16 0.68 20.62
CA PRO A 178 13.94 0.67 21.43
C PRO A 178 12.82 1.60 20.94
N ALA A 179 13.17 2.62 20.15
CA ALA A 179 12.23 3.54 19.54
C ALA A 179 11.56 2.99 18.26
N ARG A 180 11.86 1.76 17.83
CA ARG A 180 11.38 1.15 16.58
C ARG A 180 10.51 -0.09 16.74
N PRO A 181 9.73 -0.30 17.80
CA PRO A 181 8.86 -1.46 17.86
C PRO A 181 7.91 -1.48 16.67
N TRP A 182 7.70 -2.66 16.11
CA TRP A 182 6.80 -2.87 14.98
C TRP A 182 5.37 -2.40 15.26
N GLN A 183 4.87 -2.61 16.48
CA GLN A 183 3.52 -2.20 16.87
C GLN A 183 3.29 -0.69 16.73
N LEU A 184 4.34 0.14 16.90
CA LEU A 184 4.25 1.58 16.76
C LEU A 184 4.38 2.04 15.29
N LYS A 185 5.10 1.27 14.45
CA LYS A 185 5.44 1.70 13.08
C LYS A 185 4.63 1.02 11.99
N CYS A 186 4.21 -0.21 12.22
CA CYS A 186 3.69 -1.08 11.18
C CYS A 186 2.34 -1.70 11.55
N GLY A 187 2.11 -1.91 12.85
CA GLY A 187 0.98 -2.67 13.37
C GLY A 187 -0.37 -2.20 12.84
N SER A 188 -0.56 -0.89 12.72
CA SER A 188 -1.81 -0.29 12.25
C SER A 188 -2.28 -0.74 10.86
N CYS A 189 -1.35 -0.96 9.93
CA CYS A 189 -1.66 -1.43 8.58
C CYS A 189 -1.58 -2.97 8.44
N HIS A 190 -1.04 -3.64 9.46
CA HIS A 190 -0.81 -5.08 9.45
C HIS A 190 -1.73 -5.87 10.36
N THR A 191 -2.59 -5.19 11.14
CA THR A 191 -3.58 -5.80 12.04
C THR A 191 -4.87 -4.99 12.02
N THR A 192 -5.94 -5.56 12.56
CA THR A 192 -7.24 -4.91 12.77
C THR A 192 -7.54 -4.87 14.26
N GLY A 193 -8.03 -3.73 14.76
CA GLY A 193 -8.35 -3.56 16.17
C GLY A 193 -7.11 -3.55 17.08
N LEU A 194 -5.98 -2.97 16.61
CA LEU A 194 -4.73 -2.89 17.35
C LEU A 194 -4.89 -2.09 18.64
N LYS A 195 -4.48 -2.71 19.76
CA LYS A 195 -4.30 -2.06 21.07
C LYS A 195 -2.84 -2.24 21.49
N ILE A 196 -2.08 -1.16 21.54
CA ILE A 196 -0.64 -1.20 21.81
C ILE A 196 -0.37 -1.57 23.27
N ASN A 197 -1.18 -1.07 24.21
CA ASN A 197 -1.14 -1.36 25.65
C ASN A 197 0.29 -1.25 26.22
N TYR A 198 0.96 -0.13 25.93
CA TYR A 198 2.30 0.15 26.47
C TYR A 198 2.19 0.74 27.88
N ASP A 199 2.87 0.10 28.84
CA ASP A 199 3.04 0.62 30.19
C ASP A 199 4.40 1.33 30.29
N ALA A 200 4.36 2.66 30.42
CA ALA A 200 5.57 3.48 30.51
C ALA A 200 6.32 3.30 31.84
N LYS A 201 5.65 2.85 32.92
CA LYS A 201 6.29 2.65 34.23
C LYS A 201 7.17 1.41 34.22
N THR A 202 6.72 0.35 33.58
CA THR A 202 7.43 -0.92 33.49
C THR A 202 8.17 -1.12 32.17
N ASN A 203 8.04 -0.16 31.21
CA ASN A 203 8.55 -0.27 29.84
C ASN A 203 8.12 -1.55 29.13
N LYS A 204 6.86 -1.97 29.32
CA LYS A 204 6.32 -3.21 28.73
C LYS A 204 5.24 -2.94 27.70
N PHE A 205 5.20 -3.77 26.68
CA PHE A 205 4.15 -3.85 25.68
C PHE A 205 3.28 -5.07 25.91
N ASN A 206 1.97 -4.89 26.07
CA ASN A 206 0.95 -5.95 26.12
C ASN A 206 0.05 -5.84 24.90
N THR A 207 0.66 -5.73 23.70
CA THR A 207 -0.04 -5.47 22.44
C THR A 207 -0.97 -6.61 22.08
N THR A 208 -2.21 -6.24 21.74
CA THR A 208 -3.25 -7.16 21.23
C THR A 208 -3.89 -6.60 19.97
N TRP A 209 -4.54 -7.45 19.20
CA TRP A 209 -5.36 -7.08 18.03
C TRP A 209 -6.48 -8.10 17.85
N ALA A 210 -7.56 -7.67 17.20
CA ALA A 210 -8.70 -8.52 16.91
C ALA A 210 -8.40 -9.52 15.77
N ASP A 211 -7.78 -9.04 14.69
CA ASP A 211 -7.38 -9.87 13.55
C ASP A 211 -5.99 -9.54 13.04
N SER A 212 -5.32 -10.55 12.51
CA SER A 212 -4.13 -10.40 11.70
C SER A 212 -4.51 -9.82 10.32
N GLY A 213 -3.74 -8.83 9.86
CA GLY A 213 -3.99 -8.18 8.57
C GLY A 213 -5.16 -7.20 8.56
N ALA A 214 -5.56 -6.82 7.35
CA ALA A 214 -6.74 -5.98 7.12
C ALA A 214 -7.98 -6.87 6.99
N ALA A 215 -8.71 -6.98 8.07
CA ALA A 215 -9.89 -7.83 8.21
C ALA A 215 -11.19 -7.05 8.00
N CYS A 216 -12.35 -7.68 8.21
CA CYS A 216 -13.66 -7.09 7.96
C CYS A 216 -13.79 -5.72 8.62
N GLU A 217 -13.44 -5.65 9.90
CA GLU A 217 -13.59 -4.44 10.70
C GLU A 217 -12.56 -3.33 10.39
N ALA A 218 -11.49 -3.63 9.65
CA ALA A 218 -10.59 -2.61 9.14
C ALA A 218 -11.27 -1.68 8.12
N CYS A 219 -12.25 -2.20 7.38
CA CYS A 219 -12.99 -1.47 6.35
C CYS A 219 -14.40 -1.08 6.80
N HIS A 220 -15.01 -1.90 7.65
CA HIS A 220 -16.39 -1.73 8.09
C HIS A 220 -16.53 -1.09 9.49
N GLY A 221 -15.43 -0.95 10.24
CA GLY A 221 -15.46 -0.49 11.62
C GLY A 221 -15.84 -1.61 12.62
N PRO A 222 -15.75 -1.33 13.94
CA PRO A 222 -16.02 -2.28 14.99
C PRO A 222 -17.43 -2.86 14.94
N GLY A 223 -17.56 -4.18 15.06
CA GLY A 223 -18.78 -4.92 14.74
C GLY A 223 -19.66 -5.30 15.93
N SER A 224 -19.30 -4.98 17.18
CA SER A 224 -20.05 -5.47 18.35
C SER A 224 -21.52 -5.06 18.34
N LEU A 225 -21.83 -3.79 18.02
CA LEU A 225 -23.20 -3.31 17.93
C LEU A 225 -23.97 -3.92 16.75
N HIS A 226 -23.28 -4.17 15.63
CA HIS A 226 -23.90 -4.82 14.47
C HIS A 226 -24.30 -6.27 14.78
N ILE A 227 -23.46 -7.02 15.48
CA ILE A 227 -23.77 -8.40 15.89
C ILE A 227 -24.98 -8.40 16.83
N ALA A 228 -25.04 -7.47 17.77
CA ALA A 228 -26.13 -7.37 18.74
C ALA A 228 -27.46 -6.88 18.12
N ALA A 229 -27.41 -6.09 17.05
CA ALA A 229 -28.58 -5.48 16.40
C ALA A 229 -29.51 -6.53 15.77
N ARG A 230 -30.79 -6.16 15.59
CA ARG A 230 -31.83 -6.96 14.92
C ARG A 230 -32.54 -6.10 13.87
N GLY A 231 -33.09 -6.74 12.84
CA GLY A 231 -33.85 -6.08 11.80
C GLY A 231 -33.06 -4.96 11.12
N ASP A 232 -33.73 -3.84 10.88
CA ASP A 232 -33.17 -2.67 10.17
C ASP A 232 -32.03 -2.00 10.92
N ALA A 233 -31.97 -2.15 12.25
CA ALA A 233 -30.87 -1.63 13.07
C ALA A 233 -29.50 -2.21 12.66
N LYS A 234 -29.44 -3.37 11.99
CA LYS A 234 -28.21 -3.91 11.45
C LYS A 234 -27.55 -3.00 10.42
N THR A 235 -28.34 -2.31 9.61
CA THR A 235 -27.83 -1.41 8.56
C THR A 235 -27.30 -0.08 9.11
N THR A 236 -27.66 0.28 10.35
CA THR A 236 -27.29 1.54 11.00
C THR A 236 -26.19 1.40 12.05
N THR A 237 -25.65 0.19 12.23
CA THR A 237 -24.67 -0.10 13.29
C THR A 237 -23.30 -0.53 12.77
N ILE A 238 -23.11 -0.53 11.46
CA ILE A 238 -21.81 -0.80 10.80
C ILE A 238 -21.72 -0.04 9.48
N ILE A 239 -20.57 0.50 9.17
CA ILE A 239 -20.37 1.24 7.92
C ILE A 239 -20.25 0.30 6.72
N ASN A 240 -20.87 0.69 5.60
CA ASN A 240 -20.56 0.14 4.28
C ASN A 240 -19.86 1.24 3.47
N PRO A 241 -18.56 1.11 3.19
CA PRO A 241 -17.80 2.14 2.47
C PRO A 241 -18.41 2.54 1.13
N ALA A 242 -19.02 1.60 0.40
CA ALA A 242 -19.67 1.87 -0.88
C ALA A 242 -20.94 2.72 -0.77
N LYS A 243 -21.49 2.88 0.45
CA LYS A 243 -22.64 3.73 0.72
C LYS A 243 -22.26 5.14 1.18
N ILE A 244 -20.98 5.46 1.33
CA ILE A 244 -20.52 6.83 1.63
C ILE A 244 -20.69 7.67 0.37
N PRO A 245 -21.49 8.76 0.38
CA PRO A 245 -21.82 9.50 -0.84
C PRO A 245 -20.63 10.15 -1.52
N ASP A 246 -19.69 10.68 -0.75
CA ASP A 246 -18.45 11.24 -1.26
C ASP A 246 -17.45 10.10 -1.58
N ALA A 247 -17.24 9.83 -2.86
CA ALA A 247 -16.34 8.80 -3.35
C ALA A 247 -14.89 8.98 -2.84
N ARG A 248 -14.42 10.21 -2.65
CA ARG A 248 -13.09 10.49 -2.10
C ARG A 248 -13.01 10.15 -0.62
N ARG A 249 -14.05 10.47 0.15
CA ARG A 249 -14.16 10.08 1.57
C ARG A 249 -14.27 8.55 1.70
N ALA A 250 -15.05 7.93 0.85
CA ALA A 250 -15.20 6.47 0.79
C ALA A 250 -13.85 5.77 0.53
N ALA A 251 -13.05 6.26 -0.41
CA ALA A 251 -11.72 5.72 -0.72
C ALA A 251 -10.70 5.89 0.43
N GLN A 252 -10.93 6.81 1.38
CA GLN A 252 -10.07 6.97 2.55
C GLN A 252 -10.01 5.71 3.43
N VAL A 253 -11.03 4.86 3.33
CA VAL A 253 -11.02 3.55 3.98
C VAL A 253 -9.86 2.69 3.46
N CYS A 254 -9.53 2.77 2.18
CA CYS A 254 -8.32 2.15 1.62
C CYS A 254 -7.06 2.98 1.96
N GLY A 255 -7.21 4.30 1.92
CA GLY A 255 -6.17 5.28 2.24
C GLY A 255 -5.58 5.15 3.64
N GLN A 256 -6.29 4.56 4.59
CA GLN A 256 -5.73 4.33 5.92
C GLN A 256 -4.45 3.46 5.91
N CYS A 257 -4.27 2.62 4.90
CA CYS A 257 -3.11 1.74 4.74
C CYS A 257 -2.36 1.97 3.42
N HIS A 258 -3.06 2.31 2.34
CA HIS A 258 -2.50 2.53 1.01
C HIS A 258 -2.11 3.99 0.76
N ASN A 259 -1.72 4.70 1.80
CA ASN A 259 -1.32 6.10 1.81
C ASN A 259 0.03 6.26 2.52
N ARG A 260 0.91 7.07 2.00
CA ARG A 260 2.21 7.37 2.60
C ARG A 260 2.14 8.62 3.46
N GLY A 261 2.46 8.45 4.74
CA GLY A 261 2.43 9.55 5.69
C GLY A 261 2.65 9.07 7.13
N GLU A 262 2.15 9.81 8.08
CA GLU A 262 2.25 9.49 9.51
C GLU A 262 0.99 9.93 10.27
N SER A 263 0.71 9.27 11.39
CA SER A 263 -0.35 9.69 12.31
C SER A 263 -0.04 11.04 12.93
N ILE A 264 -1.04 11.89 13.10
CA ILE A 264 -0.94 13.12 13.89
C ILE A 264 -1.13 12.86 15.39
N ALA A 265 -1.72 11.71 15.76
CA ALA A 265 -1.89 11.33 17.15
C ALA A 265 -0.59 10.76 17.72
N GLU A 266 -0.18 11.20 18.89
CA GLU A 266 0.80 10.50 19.70
C GLU A 266 0.12 9.25 20.29
N ALA A 267 0.31 8.10 19.64
CA ALA A 267 -0.33 6.87 20.10
C ALA A 267 0.25 6.36 21.42
N VAL A 268 1.56 6.53 21.60
CA VAL A 268 2.30 6.13 22.82
C VAL A 268 3.58 6.94 22.92
N LYS A 269 3.83 7.52 24.08
CA LYS A 269 5.15 8.13 24.41
C LYS A 269 6.10 7.04 24.89
N VAL A 270 6.91 6.54 23.98
CA VAL A 270 8.05 5.69 24.32
C VAL A 270 9.27 6.60 24.46
N PRO A 271 10.04 6.53 25.55
CA PRO A 271 11.27 7.34 25.70
C PRO A 271 12.19 7.18 24.49
N GLY A 272 12.55 8.29 23.85
CA GLY A 272 13.33 8.29 22.61
C GLY A 272 12.57 7.75 21.37
N GLY A 273 11.29 7.40 21.51
CA GLY A 273 10.46 6.84 20.47
C GLY A 273 9.94 7.88 19.47
N PRO A 274 9.77 7.48 18.22
CA PRO A 274 9.13 8.30 17.21
C PRO A 274 7.62 8.38 17.46
N LYS A 275 6.99 9.39 16.85
CA LYS A 275 5.54 9.39 16.64
C LYS A 275 5.11 8.09 15.96
N HIS A 276 3.89 7.67 16.24
CA HIS A 276 3.28 6.52 15.58
C HIS A 276 3.33 6.70 14.05
N TYR A 277 3.82 5.70 13.36
CA TYR A 277 4.00 5.75 11.91
C TYR A 277 2.82 5.05 11.21
N GLY A 278 2.10 5.79 10.41
CA GLY A 278 0.78 5.40 9.96
C GLY A 278 -0.20 5.62 11.10
N TYR A 279 -1.42 5.15 11.00
CA TYR A 279 -2.29 5.17 12.16
C TYR A 279 -2.95 3.78 12.31
N ALA A 280 -3.21 3.43 13.54
CA ALA A 280 -3.98 2.24 13.85
C ALA A 280 -5.42 2.63 14.09
N GLY A 281 -6.35 1.87 13.57
CA GLY A 281 -7.76 2.07 13.82
C GLY A 281 -8.09 2.23 15.31
N GLY A 282 -7.48 1.40 16.18
CA GLY A 282 -7.70 1.47 17.63
C GLY A 282 -6.99 2.63 18.32
N ALA A 283 -5.67 2.74 18.19
CA ALA A 283 -4.86 3.68 18.96
C ALA A 283 -4.94 5.12 18.46
N ALA A 284 -5.11 5.34 17.15
CA ALA A 284 -5.18 6.68 16.57
C ALA A 284 -6.63 7.19 16.40
N GLY A 285 -7.63 6.39 16.73
CA GLY A 285 -9.02 6.80 16.74
C GLY A 285 -9.71 6.96 15.39
N TYR A 286 -9.03 6.61 14.27
CA TYR A 286 -9.71 6.60 12.97
C TYR A 286 -10.72 5.46 12.90
N LEU A 287 -11.89 5.81 12.40
CA LEU A 287 -12.94 4.84 12.06
C LEU A 287 -13.29 4.99 10.58
N PRO A 288 -13.55 3.89 9.87
CA PRO A 288 -14.06 3.93 8.51
C PRO A 288 -15.23 4.89 8.36
N GLY A 289 -15.17 5.72 7.34
CA GLY A 289 -16.15 6.77 7.10
C GLY A 289 -15.84 8.14 7.70
N LYS A 290 -14.97 8.24 8.72
CA LYS A 290 -14.45 9.54 9.16
C LYS A 290 -13.47 10.14 8.15
N THR A 291 -13.20 11.43 8.29
CA THR A 291 -12.19 12.11 7.47
C THR A 291 -10.78 11.71 7.91
N LEU A 292 -10.05 10.99 7.06
CA LEU A 292 -8.71 10.46 7.36
C LEU A 292 -7.72 11.56 7.77
N TYR A 293 -7.82 12.73 7.16
CA TYR A 293 -6.91 13.85 7.40
C TYR A 293 -7.01 14.47 8.80
N ASN A 294 -8.05 14.14 9.56
CA ASN A 294 -8.13 14.47 10.99
C ASN A 294 -7.22 13.58 11.85
N TYR A 295 -6.65 12.53 11.28
CA TYR A 295 -5.85 11.51 11.97
C TYR A 295 -4.47 11.30 11.34
N TYR A 296 -4.27 11.81 10.11
CA TYR A 296 -3.14 11.43 9.28
C TYR A 296 -2.62 12.58 8.42
N VAL A 297 -1.30 12.77 8.43
CA VAL A 297 -0.60 13.72 7.56
C VAL A 297 0.14 12.94 6.48
N GLU A 298 -0.15 13.26 5.23
CA GLU A 298 0.50 12.64 4.09
C GLU A 298 1.94 13.16 3.90
N LYS A 299 2.84 12.22 3.60
CA LYS A 299 4.25 12.48 3.27
C LYS A 299 4.69 11.57 2.12
N PRO A 300 4.07 11.67 0.93
CA PRO A 300 4.45 10.85 -0.21
C PRO A 300 5.84 11.21 -0.70
N GLY A 301 6.63 10.21 -1.09
CA GLY A 301 7.83 10.42 -1.87
C GLY A 301 7.46 10.43 -3.35
N GLU A 302 7.86 11.46 -4.08
CA GLU A 302 7.50 11.66 -5.48
C GLU A 302 8.73 11.88 -6.35
N TRP A 303 8.62 11.44 -7.60
CA TRP A 303 9.51 11.83 -8.67
C TRP A 303 9.18 13.25 -9.14
N PRO A 304 10.06 13.92 -9.88
CA PRO A 304 9.83 15.31 -10.33
C PRO A 304 8.52 15.53 -11.09
N ASP A 305 8.01 14.53 -11.83
CA ASP A 305 6.71 14.60 -12.50
C ASP A 305 5.52 14.35 -11.57
N GLY A 306 5.78 14.10 -10.28
CA GLY A 306 4.81 13.75 -9.25
C GLY A 306 4.36 12.29 -9.25
N SER A 307 5.03 11.40 -10.00
CA SER A 307 4.81 9.95 -9.92
C SER A 307 5.32 9.40 -8.59
N PRO A 308 4.73 8.29 -8.07
CA PRO A 308 5.12 7.73 -6.79
C PRO A 308 6.54 7.15 -6.83
N LYS A 309 7.29 7.40 -5.76
CA LYS A 309 8.64 6.89 -5.55
C LYS A 309 8.72 5.78 -4.52
N GLN A 310 7.70 5.63 -3.68
CA GLN A 310 7.69 4.73 -2.55
C GLN A 310 6.51 3.76 -2.60
N HIS A 311 6.63 2.62 -1.90
CA HIS A 311 5.55 1.65 -1.78
C HIS A 311 4.37 2.18 -0.93
N HIS A 312 3.19 1.57 -1.03
CA HIS A 312 1.91 1.92 -0.40
C HIS A 312 1.48 3.39 -0.60
N GLN A 313 1.62 3.90 -1.83
CA GLN A 313 1.18 5.25 -2.23
C GLN A 313 -0.04 5.22 -3.17
N GLN A 314 -0.72 4.09 -3.32
CA GLN A 314 -1.79 3.93 -4.30
C GLN A 314 -2.91 4.96 -4.11
N TYR A 315 -3.27 5.26 -2.86
CA TYR A 315 -4.27 6.29 -2.56
C TYR A 315 -3.75 7.71 -2.87
N ASN A 316 -2.46 8.01 -2.55
CA ASN A 316 -1.85 9.30 -2.88
C ASN A 316 -1.87 9.58 -4.39
N ASP A 317 -1.66 8.53 -5.20
CA ASP A 317 -1.64 8.62 -6.66
C ASP A 317 -3.05 8.72 -7.24
N TRP A 318 -3.93 7.80 -6.81
CA TRP A 318 -5.31 7.71 -7.28
C TRP A 318 -6.06 9.03 -7.09
N LYS A 319 -5.94 9.68 -5.94
CA LYS A 319 -6.63 10.95 -5.67
C LYS A 319 -6.24 12.09 -6.62
N LYS A 320 -5.09 11.99 -7.30
CA LYS A 320 -4.61 12.92 -8.33
C LYS A 320 -5.07 12.53 -9.74
N SER A 321 -5.73 11.40 -9.89
CA SER A 321 -6.17 10.87 -11.18
C SER A 321 -7.51 11.43 -11.63
N LYS A 322 -7.79 11.30 -12.93
CA LYS A 322 -9.12 11.57 -13.48
C LYS A 322 -10.16 10.57 -12.95
N HIS A 323 -9.77 9.33 -12.65
CA HIS A 323 -10.66 8.35 -12.06
C HIS A 323 -11.27 8.84 -10.74
N ALA A 324 -10.43 9.36 -9.83
CA ALA A 324 -10.90 9.96 -8.59
C ALA A 324 -11.79 11.18 -8.80
N ALA A 325 -11.49 12.00 -9.84
CA ALA A 325 -12.30 13.18 -10.17
C ALA A 325 -13.70 12.80 -10.68
N HIS A 326 -13.85 11.62 -11.28
CA HIS A 326 -15.11 11.09 -11.81
C HIS A 326 -15.76 10.03 -10.89
N GLY A 327 -15.32 9.93 -9.64
CA GLY A 327 -15.93 9.05 -8.64
C GLY A 327 -15.61 7.55 -8.80
N VAL A 328 -14.71 7.16 -9.72
CA VAL A 328 -14.26 5.77 -9.87
C VAL A 328 -13.40 5.38 -8.67
N ASN A 329 -13.83 4.40 -7.92
CA ASN A 329 -13.24 4.02 -6.65
C ASN A 329 -12.31 2.80 -6.74
N CYS A 330 -11.63 2.46 -5.65
CA CYS A 330 -10.71 1.33 -5.60
C CYS A 330 -11.40 0.00 -5.90
N TRP A 331 -12.60 -0.19 -5.40
CA TRP A 331 -13.38 -1.41 -5.59
C TRP A 331 -14.03 -1.54 -6.99
N ASP A 332 -14.02 -0.52 -7.81
CA ASP A 332 -14.47 -0.64 -9.21
C ASP A 332 -13.46 -1.44 -10.03
N CYS A 333 -12.19 -1.41 -9.62
CA CYS A 333 -11.11 -2.18 -10.22
C CYS A 333 -10.73 -3.42 -9.40
N HIS A 334 -10.77 -3.35 -8.05
CA HIS A 334 -10.35 -4.42 -7.15
C HIS A 334 -11.53 -5.16 -6.53
N ALA A 335 -11.50 -6.49 -6.56
CA ALA A 335 -12.42 -7.34 -5.81
C ALA A 335 -11.97 -7.40 -4.34
N VAL A 336 -12.39 -6.41 -3.54
CA VAL A 336 -11.91 -6.21 -2.15
C VAL A 336 -12.23 -7.38 -1.21
N HIS A 337 -13.27 -8.15 -1.52
CA HIS A 337 -13.61 -9.39 -0.81
C HIS A 337 -13.06 -10.65 -1.48
N GLY A 338 -12.24 -10.51 -2.54
CA GLY A 338 -11.69 -11.66 -3.27
C GLY A 338 -12.63 -12.18 -4.38
N LYS A 339 -12.17 -13.22 -5.08
CA LYS A 339 -12.87 -13.89 -6.19
C LYS A 339 -12.84 -15.42 -6.07
N GLY A 340 -12.62 -15.95 -4.88
CA GLY A 340 -12.54 -17.39 -4.63
C GLY A 340 -11.20 -18.05 -4.98
N ALA A 341 -10.25 -17.31 -5.56
CA ALA A 341 -8.88 -17.77 -5.84
C ALA A 341 -7.86 -16.70 -5.44
N ILE A 342 -6.71 -17.13 -4.92
CA ILE A 342 -5.63 -16.23 -4.51
C ILE A 342 -5.07 -15.49 -5.74
N SER A 343 -5.06 -14.17 -5.66
CA SER A 343 -4.53 -13.29 -6.69
C SER A 343 -3.65 -12.20 -6.09
N LYS A 344 -2.50 -11.93 -6.72
CA LYS A 344 -1.56 -10.88 -6.25
C LYS A 344 -2.21 -9.50 -6.16
N HIS A 345 -3.15 -9.17 -7.00
CA HIS A 345 -3.75 -7.84 -7.09
C HIS A 345 -5.27 -7.82 -6.85
N SER A 346 -5.91 -8.98 -6.76
CA SER A 346 -7.37 -9.11 -6.58
C SER A 346 -8.19 -8.22 -7.53
N LEU A 347 -7.82 -8.17 -8.82
CA LEU A 347 -8.56 -7.40 -9.82
C LEU A 347 -9.89 -8.06 -10.14
N ARG A 348 -10.94 -7.25 -10.43
CA ARG A 348 -12.24 -7.74 -10.86
C ARG A 348 -12.17 -8.51 -12.17
N GLU A 349 -11.38 -8.00 -13.13
CA GLU A 349 -11.09 -8.64 -14.40
C GLU A 349 -9.59 -8.71 -14.66
N GLY A 350 -9.15 -9.69 -15.44
CA GLY A 350 -7.74 -9.88 -15.79
C GLY A 350 -7.28 -9.00 -16.95
N GLY A 351 -6.05 -8.50 -16.87
CA GLY A 351 -5.40 -7.77 -17.96
C GLY A 351 -6.17 -6.52 -18.39
N ASP A 352 -6.17 -6.27 -19.69
CA ASP A 352 -6.79 -5.08 -20.29
C ASP A 352 -8.31 -5.12 -20.31
N LYS A 353 -8.93 -6.29 -20.10
CA LYS A 353 -10.40 -6.44 -20.02
C LYS A 353 -11.00 -5.53 -18.96
N LEU A 354 -10.30 -5.34 -17.84
CA LEU A 354 -10.73 -4.43 -16.79
C LEU A 354 -10.86 -2.99 -17.31
N CYS A 355 -9.87 -2.51 -18.05
CA CYS A 355 -9.88 -1.16 -18.61
C CYS A 355 -10.95 -1.01 -19.70
N LEU A 356 -11.05 -2.02 -20.57
CA LEU A 356 -11.98 -2.04 -21.71
C LEU A 356 -13.43 -2.21 -21.29
N SER A 357 -13.73 -2.57 -20.04
CA SER A 357 -15.11 -2.57 -19.54
C SER A 357 -15.74 -1.16 -19.49
N CYS A 358 -14.90 -0.12 -19.47
CA CYS A 358 -15.33 1.28 -19.43
C CYS A 358 -14.69 2.16 -20.53
N HIS A 359 -13.52 1.77 -21.04
CA HIS A 359 -12.77 2.52 -22.04
C HIS A 359 -12.85 1.88 -23.41
N GLN A 360 -13.02 2.70 -24.44
CA GLN A 360 -12.79 2.29 -25.80
C GLN A 360 -11.36 2.62 -26.22
N ILE A 361 -10.73 1.73 -27.00
CA ILE A 361 -9.41 2.00 -27.55
C ILE A 361 -9.57 3.12 -28.58
N SER A 362 -8.97 4.28 -28.30
CA SER A 362 -8.90 5.35 -29.30
C SER A 362 -7.99 4.92 -30.44
N ASN A 363 -8.37 5.28 -31.68
CA ASN A 363 -7.54 5.10 -32.87
C ASN A 363 -6.30 6.01 -32.88
N GLU A 364 -5.94 6.55 -31.72
CA GLU A 364 -4.75 7.37 -31.58
C GLU A 364 -3.49 6.56 -31.83
N LEU A 365 -2.53 7.24 -32.38
CA LEU A 365 -1.30 6.76 -32.93
C LEU A 365 -0.50 5.85 -32.00
N MET A 366 -0.50 6.17 -30.69
CA MET A 366 0.32 5.46 -29.72
C MET A 366 -0.16 4.03 -29.44
N HIS A 367 -1.46 3.77 -29.59
CA HIS A 367 -2.02 2.44 -29.41
C HIS A 367 -1.64 1.47 -30.56
N SER A 368 -1.19 2.00 -31.69
CA SER A 368 -0.74 1.19 -32.83
C SER A 368 0.72 0.74 -32.74
N ILE A 369 1.52 1.29 -31.81
CA ILE A 369 2.96 0.99 -31.73
C ILE A 369 3.22 -0.41 -31.17
N HIS A 370 2.48 -0.81 -30.12
CA HIS A 370 2.67 -2.07 -29.41
C HIS A 370 1.42 -2.98 -29.43
N GLY A 371 0.46 -2.67 -30.29
CA GLY A 371 -0.87 -3.29 -30.18
C GLY A 371 -1.66 -2.76 -28.98
N SER A 372 -2.90 -3.23 -28.85
CA SER A 372 -3.85 -2.75 -27.83
C SER A 372 -3.79 -3.49 -26.49
N ASN A 373 -2.75 -4.30 -26.23
CA ASN A 373 -2.82 -5.33 -25.19
C ASN A 373 -1.90 -5.10 -23.99
N ASN A 374 -1.63 -3.86 -23.60
CA ASN A 374 -0.86 -3.57 -22.39
C ASN A 374 -1.17 -2.16 -21.82
N CYS A 375 -2.43 -1.93 -21.49
CA CYS A 375 -2.86 -0.66 -20.90
C CYS A 375 -2.05 -0.29 -19.67
N VAL A 376 -1.87 -1.24 -18.76
CA VAL A 376 -1.16 -1.04 -17.48
C VAL A 376 0.30 -0.67 -17.70
N GLY A 377 0.99 -1.29 -18.65
CA GLY A 377 2.41 -1.03 -18.92
C GLY A 377 2.71 0.44 -19.25
N CYS A 378 1.79 1.10 -19.96
CA CYS A 378 1.94 2.50 -20.34
C CYS A 378 1.23 3.46 -19.37
N HIS A 379 -0.05 3.19 -19.04
CA HIS A 379 -0.88 4.09 -18.26
C HIS A 379 -0.70 3.97 -16.74
N MET A 380 -0.14 2.85 -16.26
CA MET A 380 0.22 2.62 -14.87
C MET A 380 1.69 2.18 -14.75
N PRO A 381 2.66 2.99 -15.26
CA PRO A 381 4.06 2.58 -15.26
C PRO A 381 4.53 2.24 -13.85
N ARG A 382 5.44 1.29 -13.77
CA ARG A 382 6.08 0.96 -12.50
C ARG A 382 7.11 2.02 -12.18
N THR A 383 6.90 2.77 -11.10
CA THR A 383 7.77 3.88 -10.68
C THR A 383 8.21 3.80 -9.22
N ALA A 384 7.69 2.85 -8.46
CA ALA A 384 8.04 2.64 -7.06
C ALA A 384 8.51 1.21 -6.81
N LYS A 385 9.35 1.03 -5.76
CA LYS A 385 9.93 -0.26 -5.37
C LYS A 385 9.22 -0.84 -4.15
N ASN A 386 8.93 -2.13 -4.20
CA ASN A 386 8.46 -2.91 -3.05
C ASN A 386 9.43 -4.04 -2.70
N ALA A 387 9.67 -5.00 -3.60
CA ALA A 387 10.77 -5.93 -3.49
C ALA A 387 12.04 -5.29 -4.04
N VAL A 388 13.19 -5.79 -3.64
CA VAL A 388 14.46 -5.29 -4.17
C VAL A 388 14.61 -5.74 -5.61
N GLN A 389 14.87 -4.79 -6.47
CA GLN A 389 15.26 -5.03 -7.84
C GLN A 389 16.68 -4.52 -8.06
N THR A 390 17.40 -5.15 -8.94
CA THR A 390 18.72 -4.72 -9.40
C THR A 390 18.57 -3.83 -10.62
N GLY A 391 19.30 -2.73 -10.66
CA GLY A 391 19.28 -1.78 -11.78
C GLY A 391 18.44 -0.52 -11.54
N ASP A 392 18.72 0.51 -12.33
CA ASP A 392 18.15 1.85 -12.14
C ASP A 392 16.68 1.96 -12.58
N ALA A 393 16.25 1.12 -13.51
CA ALA A 393 14.88 1.08 -14.03
C ALA A 393 13.98 0.02 -13.37
N ALA A 394 14.50 -0.69 -12.36
CA ALA A 394 13.79 -1.82 -11.77
C ALA A 394 12.82 -1.40 -10.68
N TYR A 395 11.61 -1.13 -11.07
CA TYR A 395 10.47 -0.81 -10.20
C TYR A 395 9.40 -1.88 -10.36
N ASP A 396 8.67 -2.21 -9.28
CA ASP A 396 7.72 -3.31 -9.23
C ASP A 396 6.30 -2.93 -8.81
N ILE A 397 6.06 -1.65 -8.52
CA ILE A 397 4.74 -1.14 -8.17
C ILE A 397 4.22 -0.23 -9.26
N ALA A 398 3.07 -0.61 -9.83
CA ALA A 398 2.32 0.20 -10.77
C ALA A 398 1.78 1.47 -10.09
N ASN A 399 1.93 2.61 -10.75
CA ASN A 399 1.40 3.87 -10.26
C ASN A 399 -0.10 3.99 -10.57
N HIS A 400 -0.85 4.63 -9.67
CA HIS A 400 -2.30 4.77 -9.78
C HIS A 400 -2.74 6.19 -10.22
N ARG A 401 -1.84 6.93 -10.85
CA ARG A 401 -2.20 8.21 -11.50
C ARG A 401 -2.88 8.02 -12.87
N PHE A 402 -2.76 6.81 -13.42
CA PHE A 402 -3.30 6.45 -14.76
C PHE A 402 -2.80 7.39 -15.87
N LYS A 403 -1.51 7.78 -15.77
CA LYS A 403 -0.88 8.71 -16.69
C LYS A 403 0.40 8.10 -17.29
N VAL A 404 0.52 8.17 -18.60
CA VAL A 404 1.77 7.83 -19.30
C VAL A 404 2.86 8.85 -18.91
N VAL A 405 4.02 8.34 -18.49
CA VAL A 405 5.22 9.14 -18.26
C VAL A 405 6.11 9.03 -19.50
N SER A 406 6.24 10.13 -20.25
CA SER A 406 7.03 10.16 -21.49
C SER A 406 8.54 10.06 -21.21
N PRO A 407 9.34 9.49 -22.14
CA PRO A 407 10.80 9.60 -22.11
C PRO A 407 11.32 11.03 -22.02
N ALA A 408 10.58 12.01 -22.56
CA ALA A 408 10.91 13.42 -22.43
C ALA A 408 11.00 13.92 -20.98
N GLU A 409 10.22 13.34 -20.06
CA GLU A 409 10.33 13.69 -18.64
C GLU A 409 11.67 13.18 -18.06
N SER A 410 12.13 11.99 -18.47
CA SER A 410 13.45 11.50 -18.06
C SER A 410 14.58 12.40 -18.57
N ILE A 411 14.52 12.81 -19.82
CA ILE A 411 15.50 13.74 -20.43
C ILE A 411 15.51 15.06 -19.66
N LYS A 412 14.35 15.66 -19.46
CA LYS A 412 14.16 16.93 -18.76
C LYS A 412 14.77 16.92 -17.35
N HIS A 413 14.72 15.80 -16.66
CA HIS A 413 15.17 15.66 -15.28
C HIS A 413 16.54 14.99 -15.13
N GLY A 414 17.29 14.78 -16.23
CA GLY A 414 18.66 14.29 -16.20
C GLY A 414 18.78 12.77 -16.07
N GLY A 415 17.87 12.04 -16.70
CA GLY A 415 17.95 10.60 -16.90
C GLY A 415 16.97 9.76 -16.07
N ILE A 416 16.91 8.47 -16.40
CA ILE A 416 15.97 7.48 -15.83
C ILE A 416 16.12 7.34 -14.32
N ALA A 417 17.35 7.42 -13.81
CA ALA A 417 17.63 7.31 -12.36
C ALA A 417 17.03 8.46 -11.55
N LYS A 418 16.76 9.61 -12.17
CA LYS A 418 16.16 10.80 -11.55
C LYS A 418 14.67 10.93 -11.85
N GLN A 419 14.21 10.37 -12.97
CA GLN A 419 12.82 10.35 -13.39
C GLN A 419 12.56 9.11 -14.25
N PRO A 420 11.98 8.03 -13.72
CA PRO A 420 11.56 6.88 -14.53
C PRO A 420 10.41 7.25 -15.47
N ASN A 421 10.33 6.56 -16.60
CA ASN A 421 9.29 6.73 -17.59
C ASN A 421 8.59 5.42 -17.95
N SER A 422 7.46 5.49 -18.64
CA SER A 422 6.67 4.32 -19.02
C SER A 422 7.40 3.37 -19.96
N CYS A 423 8.25 3.89 -20.85
CA CYS A 423 8.91 3.08 -21.86
C CYS A 423 10.04 2.25 -21.25
N ASN A 424 10.92 2.85 -20.43
CA ASN A 424 12.00 2.11 -19.75
C ASN A 424 11.46 1.17 -18.64
N GLY A 425 10.22 1.34 -18.20
CA GLY A 425 9.55 0.38 -17.33
C GLY A 425 9.17 -0.93 -18.02
N CYS A 426 9.31 -0.99 -19.36
CA CYS A 426 9.09 -2.19 -20.16
C CYS A 426 10.37 -3.00 -20.28
N HIS A 427 10.25 -4.32 -20.14
CA HIS A 427 11.39 -5.25 -20.26
C HIS A 427 12.19 -5.08 -21.57
N TYR A 428 11.51 -4.81 -22.68
CA TYR A 428 12.16 -4.64 -23.99
C TYR A 428 12.95 -3.34 -24.13
N HIS A 429 12.66 -2.32 -23.34
CA HIS A 429 13.23 -0.97 -23.43
C HIS A 429 14.01 -0.55 -22.17
N GLU A 430 14.25 -1.48 -21.27
CA GLU A 430 14.91 -1.21 -19.98
C GLU A 430 16.28 -0.53 -20.13
N LYS A 431 17.00 -0.89 -21.19
CA LYS A 431 18.38 -0.40 -21.47
C LYS A 431 18.42 0.69 -22.52
N ASP A 432 17.31 1.03 -23.16
CA ASP A 432 17.28 2.02 -24.23
C ASP A 432 17.43 3.44 -23.66
N LYS A 433 18.10 4.31 -24.42
CA LYS A 433 18.22 5.71 -24.04
C LYS A 433 16.88 6.43 -24.23
N PRO A 434 16.44 7.26 -23.29
CA PRO A 434 15.21 8.03 -23.43
C PRO A 434 15.14 8.88 -24.70
N GLU A 435 16.30 9.39 -25.18
CA GLU A 435 16.43 10.18 -26.39
C GLU A 435 16.06 9.36 -27.64
N ASP A 436 16.58 8.13 -27.72
CA ASP A 436 16.33 7.23 -28.87
C ASP A 436 14.86 6.81 -28.92
N MET A 437 14.27 6.52 -27.76
CA MET A 437 12.84 6.21 -27.66
C MET A 437 11.96 7.41 -28.04
N LEU A 438 12.33 8.62 -27.62
CA LEU A 438 11.58 9.82 -27.97
C LEU A 438 11.62 10.05 -29.48
N LYS A 439 12.80 9.92 -30.11
CA LYS A 439 12.98 10.00 -31.55
C LYS A 439 12.16 8.97 -32.31
N ALA A 440 12.13 7.71 -31.84
CA ALA A 440 11.31 6.65 -32.42
C ALA A 440 9.82 6.98 -32.36
N ILE A 441 9.33 7.45 -31.21
CA ILE A 441 7.94 7.89 -31.01
C ILE A 441 7.58 9.03 -31.99
N GLU A 442 8.46 10.01 -32.14
CA GLU A 442 8.25 11.14 -33.05
C GLU A 442 8.24 10.70 -34.51
N THR A 443 9.15 9.81 -34.89
CA THR A 443 9.21 9.23 -36.24
C THR A 443 7.91 8.51 -36.60
N ILE A 444 7.42 7.65 -35.69
CA ILE A 444 6.17 6.92 -35.90
C ILE A 444 4.97 7.88 -35.97
N ARG A 445 4.92 8.88 -35.11
CA ARG A 445 3.88 9.90 -35.13
C ARG A 445 3.87 10.67 -36.45
N ASN A 446 5.01 11.08 -36.93
CA ASN A 446 5.11 11.83 -38.19
C ASN A 446 4.74 10.97 -39.39
N LYS A 447 5.20 9.71 -39.46
CA LYS A 447 4.81 8.78 -40.53
C LYS A 447 3.30 8.57 -40.59
N LYS A 448 2.61 8.44 -39.48
CA LYS A 448 1.15 8.30 -39.49
C LYS A 448 0.43 9.60 -39.84
N ARG A 449 0.96 10.76 -39.42
CA ARG A 449 0.41 12.05 -39.84
C ARG A 449 0.50 12.21 -41.35
N GLU A 450 1.62 11.81 -41.95
CA GLU A 450 1.76 11.79 -43.42
C GLU A 450 0.71 10.88 -44.07
N THR A 451 0.50 9.65 -43.54
CA THR A 451 -0.52 8.71 -44.02
C THR A 451 -1.94 9.28 -43.93
N LEU A 452 -2.20 10.17 -42.97
CA LEU A 452 -3.49 10.82 -42.76
C LEU A 452 -3.59 12.19 -43.48
N GLY A 453 -2.60 12.59 -44.27
CA GLY A 453 -2.57 13.89 -44.96
C GLY A 453 -2.45 15.10 -44.01
N LEU A 454 -1.92 14.91 -42.79
CA LEU A 454 -1.76 15.95 -41.78
C LEU A 454 -0.32 16.46 -41.77
N GLU A 455 -0.13 17.78 -41.58
CA GLU A 455 1.18 18.36 -41.44
C GLU A 455 2.03 17.75 -40.32
N LYS A 456 3.35 17.63 -40.55
CA LYS A 456 4.31 17.23 -39.55
C LYS A 456 4.31 18.22 -38.38
N ARG A 457 4.22 17.79 -37.16
CA ARG A 457 4.46 18.66 -36.00
C ARG A 457 5.96 18.68 -35.68
N ASN A 458 6.58 19.83 -35.82
CA ASN A 458 7.87 20.09 -35.20
C ASN A 458 7.63 20.23 -33.71
N ILE A 459 8.04 19.22 -32.92
CA ILE A 459 8.07 19.37 -31.48
C ILE A 459 9.35 20.12 -31.15
N PRO A 460 9.29 21.27 -30.47
CA PRO A 460 10.48 22.02 -30.08
C PRO A 460 11.38 21.09 -29.25
N THR A 461 12.66 21.02 -29.64
CA THR A 461 13.66 20.29 -28.81
C THR A 461 13.76 20.96 -27.44
N ALA A 462 14.22 20.23 -26.44
CA ALA A 462 14.37 20.75 -25.07
C ALA A 462 15.26 22.00 -24.98
N ALA A 463 16.05 22.27 -26.03
CA ALA A 463 16.88 23.46 -26.17
C ALA A 463 16.11 24.74 -26.60
N GLU A 464 14.95 24.60 -27.23
CA GLU A 464 14.14 25.73 -27.76
C GLU A 464 13.07 26.25 -26.78
N LYS A 465 13.00 25.67 -25.57
CA LYS A 465 12.08 26.08 -24.50
C LYS A 465 12.79 26.77 -23.32
N LYS A 466 13.89 27.52 -23.64
CA LYS A 466 14.50 28.43 -22.64
C LYS A 466 13.96 29.84 -22.79
#